data_b17ac1c70c06808283f800a93235fb11
#
_entry.id   b17ac1c70c06808283f800a93235fb11
#
_cell.length_a   1.000
_cell.length_b   1.000
_cell.length_c   1.000
_cell.angle_alpha   90.00
_cell.angle_beta   90.00
_cell.angle_gamma   90.00
#
_symmetry.space_group_name_H-M   'P 1'
#
loop_
_entity.id
_entity.type
_entity.pdbx_description
1 polymer ?
#
loop_
_entity_poly.entity_id
_entity_poly.type
_entity_poly.pdbx_seq_one_letter_code
_entity_poly.pdbx_strand_id
1 'polypeptide(L)'
;MFYSKRLFAIAALLFLASCSTTKDRWVNRKYHEVTAHYNAYFNGEEAFNEAVEQFQNSEDWDFEQFMPIYFWPDADQASGLFAKMDRAIEKSAKVVKKHSMVFA
;
A
#
# COMPACT_ATOMS: atom_id res chain seq x y z
N MET A 1 34.80 36.24 -6.88
CA MET A 1 33.48 35.95 -7.45
C MET A 1 33.31 34.49 -7.86
N PHE A 2 34.31 33.86 -8.46
CA PHE A 2 34.23 32.43 -8.87
C PHE A 2 34.28 31.43 -7.71
N TYR A 3 35.01 31.71 -6.64
CA TYR A 3 35.13 30.85 -5.45
C TYR A 3 33.81 30.74 -4.68
N SER A 4 33.04 31.81 -4.59
CA SER A 4 31.74 31.82 -3.91
C SER A 4 30.73 30.89 -4.60
N LYS A 5 30.69 30.87 -5.92
CA LYS A 5 29.78 29.98 -6.68
C LYS A 5 30.18 28.51 -6.55
N ARG A 6 31.46 28.18 -6.50
CA ARG A 6 31.96 26.83 -6.28
C ARG A 6 31.68 26.33 -4.87
N LEU A 7 31.86 27.19 -3.87
CA LEU A 7 31.52 26.88 -2.48
C LEU A 7 30.03 26.62 -2.31
N PHE A 8 29.18 27.41 -2.96
CA PHE A 8 27.73 27.20 -2.93
C PHE A 8 27.31 25.91 -3.62
N ALA A 9 27.92 25.55 -4.75
CA ALA A 9 27.67 24.31 -5.44
C ALA A 9 28.08 23.06 -4.62
N ILE A 10 29.22 23.13 -3.93
CA ILE A 10 29.69 22.04 -3.06
C ILE A 10 28.77 21.88 -1.84
N ALA A 11 28.34 22.99 -1.24
CA ALA A 11 27.39 22.96 -0.13
C ALA A 11 26.05 22.37 -0.56
N ALA A 12 25.53 22.73 -1.73
CA ALA A 12 24.29 22.17 -2.29
C ALA A 12 24.41 20.66 -2.56
N LEU A 13 25.56 20.20 -3.08
CA LEU A 13 25.83 18.78 -3.30
C LEU A 13 25.89 17.99 -1.98
N LEU A 14 26.47 18.54 -0.93
CA LEU A 14 26.51 17.93 0.40
C LEU A 14 25.11 17.82 1.04
N PHE A 15 24.24 18.78 0.81
CA PHE A 15 22.84 18.72 1.26
C PHE A 15 22.05 17.61 0.54
N LEU A 16 22.30 17.38 -0.75
CA LEU A 16 21.63 16.34 -1.52
C LEU A 16 22.10 14.91 -1.13
N ALA A 17 23.33 14.75 -0.70
CA ALA A 17 23.90 13.46 -0.26
C ALA A 17 23.42 13.02 1.14
N SER A 18 22.78 13.90 1.90
CA SER A 18 22.41 13.67 3.32
C SER A 18 21.07 12.95 3.52
N CYS A 19 20.28 12.70 2.48
CA CYS A 19 18.95 12.11 2.62
C CYS A 19 18.98 10.58 2.59
N SER A 20 19.22 9.94 3.72
CA SER A 20 18.91 8.52 3.92
C SER A 20 17.46 8.37 4.37
N THR A 21 16.61 7.71 3.57
CA THR A 21 15.19 7.45 3.88
C THR A 21 14.98 6.27 4.84
N THR A 22 16.04 5.51 5.14
CA THR A 22 15.97 4.30 5.96
C THR A 22 16.21 4.52 7.46
N LYS A 23 16.70 5.69 7.85
CA LYS A 23 16.96 6.02 9.26
C LYS A 23 15.68 6.47 9.96
N ASP A 24 15.52 6.05 11.23
CA ASP A 24 14.42 6.45 12.09
C ASP A 24 14.51 7.94 12.49
N ARG A 25 14.09 8.81 11.60
CA ARG A 25 13.96 10.25 11.81
C ARG A 25 12.51 10.66 11.64
N TRP A 26 12.08 11.69 12.37
CA TRP A 26 10.69 12.17 12.30
C TRP A 26 10.21 12.45 10.87
N VAL A 27 11.03 13.07 10.03
CA VAL A 27 10.71 13.35 8.61
C VAL A 27 10.51 12.06 7.83
N ASN A 28 11.38 11.05 8.04
CA ASN A 28 11.27 9.77 7.36
C ASN A 28 10.03 9.00 7.83
N ARG A 29 9.70 9.03 9.12
CA ARG A 29 8.46 8.43 9.62
C ARG A 29 7.25 9.02 8.95
N LYS A 30 7.15 10.35 8.86
CA LYS A 30 6.04 11.03 8.19
C LYS A 30 5.99 10.73 6.69
N TYR A 31 7.12 10.67 6.03
CA TYR A 31 7.18 10.27 4.63
C TYR A 31 6.67 8.83 4.43
N HIS A 32 7.14 7.89 5.25
CA HIS A 32 6.69 6.50 5.16
C HIS A 32 5.21 6.32 5.54
N GLU A 33 4.75 7.02 6.57
CA GLU A 33 3.35 7.01 6.97
C GLU A 33 2.43 7.48 5.82
N VAL A 34 2.73 8.63 5.24
CA VAL A 34 1.93 9.21 4.15
C VAL A 34 1.98 8.35 2.89
N THR A 35 3.17 7.94 2.45
CA THR A 35 3.31 7.15 1.22
C THR A 35 2.80 5.72 1.35
N ALA A 36 2.94 5.10 2.52
CA ALA A 36 2.36 3.79 2.79
C ALA A 36 0.83 3.86 2.77
N HIS A 37 0.26 4.83 3.48
CA HIS A 37 -1.19 4.97 3.60
C HIS A 37 -1.84 5.29 2.26
N TYR A 38 -1.40 6.34 1.57
CA TYR A 38 -2.07 6.81 0.37
C TYR A 38 -1.76 6.03 -0.92
N ASN A 39 -0.60 5.41 -1.03
CA ASN A 39 -0.24 4.74 -2.29
C ASN A 39 -0.42 3.22 -2.24
N ALA A 40 0.04 2.58 -1.19
CA ALA A 40 0.04 1.12 -1.18
C ALA A 40 -1.13 0.54 -0.38
N TYR A 41 -1.40 1.07 0.82
CA TYR A 41 -2.49 0.62 1.65
C TYR A 41 -3.85 0.90 0.99
N PHE A 42 -4.09 2.14 0.57
CA PHE A 42 -5.33 2.53 -0.09
C PHE A 42 -5.64 1.67 -1.34
N ASN A 43 -4.65 1.49 -2.22
CA ASN A 43 -4.84 0.65 -3.42
C ASN A 43 -5.03 -0.85 -3.08
N GLY A 44 -4.48 -1.32 -1.96
CA GLY A 44 -4.71 -2.69 -1.47
C GLY A 44 -6.12 -2.86 -0.93
N GLU A 45 -6.58 -1.90 -0.13
CA GLU A 45 -7.94 -1.86 0.42
C GLU A 45 -9.00 -1.74 -0.68
N GLU A 46 -8.76 -0.87 -1.68
CA GLU A 46 -9.65 -0.74 -2.84
C GLU A 46 -9.79 -2.05 -3.60
N ALA A 47 -8.68 -2.71 -3.92
CA ALA A 47 -8.70 -4.01 -4.62
C ALA A 47 -9.43 -5.11 -3.81
N PHE A 48 -9.26 -5.11 -2.50
CA PHE A 48 -9.99 -6.02 -1.60
C PHE A 48 -11.49 -5.74 -1.61
N ASN A 49 -11.87 -4.47 -1.42
CA ASN A 49 -13.28 -4.06 -1.40
C ASN A 49 -13.98 -4.33 -2.74
N GLU A 50 -13.31 -4.08 -3.87
CA GLU A 50 -13.83 -4.45 -5.18
C GLU A 50 -14.08 -5.96 -5.33
N ALA A 51 -13.21 -6.80 -4.76
CA ALA A 51 -13.40 -8.24 -4.80
C ALA A 51 -14.59 -8.67 -3.93
N VAL A 52 -14.74 -8.09 -2.73
CA VAL A 52 -15.86 -8.34 -1.83
C VAL A 52 -17.18 -7.88 -2.47
N GLU A 53 -17.22 -6.71 -3.06
CA GLU A 53 -18.39 -6.19 -3.77
C GLU A 53 -18.77 -7.04 -4.97
N GLN A 54 -17.79 -7.48 -5.76
CA GLN A 54 -18.04 -8.41 -6.87
C GLN A 54 -18.66 -9.71 -6.40
N PHE A 55 -18.17 -10.28 -5.31
CA PHE A 55 -18.72 -11.50 -4.71
C PHE A 55 -20.15 -11.26 -4.23
N GLN A 56 -20.40 -10.20 -3.46
CA GLN A 56 -21.72 -9.87 -2.95
C GLN A 56 -22.75 -9.64 -4.07
N ASN A 57 -22.34 -9.00 -5.16
CA ASN A 57 -23.21 -8.76 -6.32
C ASN A 57 -23.43 -10.00 -7.18
N SER A 58 -22.59 -11.01 -7.07
CA SER A 58 -22.75 -12.29 -7.79
C SER A 58 -23.69 -13.27 -7.08
N GLU A 59 -24.02 -13.03 -5.81
CA GLU A 59 -24.92 -13.86 -5.04
C GLU A 59 -26.39 -13.54 -5.35
N ASP A 60 -27.18 -14.58 -5.62
CA ASP A 60 -28.63 -14.49 -5.73
C ASP A 60 -29.23 -14.68 -4.33
N TRP A 61 -29.57 -13.58 -3.70
CA TRP A 61 -30.06 -13.55 -2.33
C TRP A 61 -31.51 -14.01 -2.24
N ASP A 62 -31.72 -15.27 -1.85
CA ASP A 62 -33.07 -15.78 -1.53
C ASP A 62 -33.40 -15.47 -0.05
N PHE A 63 -34.13 -14.39 0.17
CA PHE A 63 -34.55 -13.94 1.50
C PHE A 63 -35.65 -14.80 2.12
N GLU A 64 -36.21 -15.77 1.38
CA GLU A 64 -37.24 -16.72 1.89
C GLU A 64 -36.60 -17.96 2.57
N GLN A 65 -35.29 -18.15 2.40
CA GLN A 65 -34.54 -19.24 3.01
C GLN A 65 -33.67 -18.75 4.19
N PHE A 66 -33.29 -19.71 5.04
CA PHE A 66 -32.30 -19.43 6.09
C PHE A 66 -30.96 -19.07 5.45
N MET A 67 -30.56 -17.79 5.60
CA MET A 67 -29.28 -17.33 5.11
C MET A 67 -28.16 -17.78 6.06
N PRO A 68 -27.04 -18.31 5.55
CA PRO A 68 -25.87 -18.61 6.35
C PRO A 68 -25.27 -17.31 6.93
N ILE A 69 -24.75 -17.39 8.14
CA ILE A 69 -24.10 -16.24 8.82
C ILE A 69 -22.80 -15.85 8.10
N TYR A 70 -22.13 -16.83 7.46
CA TYR A 70 -20.91 -16.63 6.68
C TYR A 70 -21.12 -17.13 5.26
N PHE A 71 -20.83 -16.29 4.31
CA PHE A 71 -20.86 -16.61 2.89
C PHE A 71 -19.44 -16.94 2.41
N TRP A 72 -19.30 -18.09 1.78
CA TRP A 72 -18.05 -18.54 1.20
C TRP A 72 -18.25 -18.69 -0.30
N PRO A 73 -17.34 -18.09 -1.12
CA PRO A 73 -17.42 -18.29 -2.56
C PRO A 73 -17.19 -19.77 -2.91
N ASP A 74 -17.91 -20.28 -3.88
CA ASP A 74 -17.60 -21.56 -4.49
C ASP A 74 -16.31 -21.49 -5.32
N ALA A 75 -15.85 -22.62 -5.88
CA ALA A 75 -14.59 -22.68 -6.61
C ALA A 75 -14.58 -21.79 -7.86
N ASP A 76 -15.70 -21.66 -8.55
CA ASP A 76 -15.82 -20.86 -9.77
C ASP A 76 -15.86 -19.37 -9.43
N GLN A 77 -16.64 -18.98 -8.45
CA GLN A 77 -16.69 -17.61 -7.91
C GLN A 77 -15.32 -17.17 -7.38
N ALA A 78 -14.66 -18.04 -6.59
CA ALA A 78 -13.34 -17.77 -6.04
C ALA A 78 -12.32 -17.53 -7.14
N SER A 79 -12.34 -18.29 -8.24
CA SER A 79 -11.42 -18.11 -9.36
C SER A 79 -11.54 -16.74 -10.01
N GLY A 80 -12.74 -16.18 -10.09
CA GLY A 80 -13.01 -14.83 -10.59
C GLY A 80 -12.48 -13.71 -9.70
N LEU A 81 -12.19 -14.00 -8.42
CA LEU A 81 -11.69 -13.02 -7.45
C LEU A 81 -10.16 -13.02 -7.30
N PHE A 82 -9.46 -14.05 -7.79
CA PHE A 82 -8.02 -14.23 -7.56
C PHE A 82 -7.19 -13.02 -7.98
N ALA A 83 -7.44 -12.46 -9.16
CA ALA A 83 -6.66 -11.33 -9.66
C ALA A 83 -6.75 -10.09 -8.74
N LYS A 84 -7.91 -9.82 -8.16
CA LYS A 84 -8.13 -8.70 -7.24
C LYS A 84 -7.53 -8.99 -5.86
N MET A 85 -7.70 -10.20 -5.36
CA MET A 85 -7.12 -10.64 -4.08
C MET A 85 -5.59 -10.66 -4.15
N ASP A 86 -4.99 -11.16 -5.24
CA ASP A 86 -3.55 -11.15 -5.46
C ASP A 86 -3.01 -9.71 -5.51
N ARG A 87 -3.73 -8.80 -6.15
CA ARG A 87 -3.38 -7.38 -6.15
C ARG A 87 -3.43 -6.78 -4.74
N ALA A 88 -4.43 -7.10 -3.93
CA ALA A 88 -4.52 -6.67 -2.55
C ALA A 88 -3.35 -7.18 -1.72
N ILE A 89 -2.99 -8.46 -1.87
CA ILE A 89 -1.84 -9.09 -1.20
C ILE A 89 -0.52 -8.43 -1.64
N GLU A 90 -0.31 -8.24 -2.93
CA GLU A 90 0.89 -7.57 -3.47
C GLU A 90 1.07 -6.17 -2.90
N LYS A 91 -0.01 -5.37 -2.87
CA LYS A 91 0.04 -4.01 -2.33
C LYS A 91 0.32 -3.99 -0.84
N SER A 92 -0.31 -4.88 -0.08
CA SER A 92 -0.07 -5.04 1.35
C SER A 92 1.36 -5.49 1.66
N ALA A 93 1.88 -6.47 0.93
CA ALA A 93 3.26 -6.93 1.04
C ALA A 93 4.26 -5.81 0.71
N LYS A 94 3.94 -4.94 -0.24
CA LYS A 94 4.75 -3.79 -0.61
C LYS A 94 4.84 -2.75 0.52
N VAL A 95 3.74 -2.55 1.28
CA VAL A 95 3.76 -1.70 2.49
C VAL A 95 4.76 -2.25 3.49
N VAL A 96 4.65 -3.52 3.85
CA VAL A 96 5.53 -4.16 4.82
C VAL A 96 6.99 -4.10 4.36
N LYS A 97 7.26 -4.42 3.10
CA LYS A 97 8.63 -4.47 2.58
C LYS A 97 9.31 -3.10 2.47
N LYS A 98 8.58 -2.08 2.00
CA LYS A 98 9.16 -0.77 1.69
C LYS A 98 9.09 0.24 2.84
N HIS A 99 8.11 0.07 3.71
CA HIS A 99 7.82 1.04 4.77
C HIS A 99 8.07 0.51 6.18
N SER A 100 8.62 -0.71 6.32
CA SER A 100 9.16 -1.17 7.59
C SER A 100 10.42 -0.35 7.92
N MET A 101 10.37 0.38 9.03
CA MET A 101 11.51 1.14 9.52
C MET A 101 12.32 0.30 10.49
N VAL A 102 13.65 0.31 10.31
CA VAL A 102 14.56 -0.30 11.30
C VAL A 102 14.68 0.68 12.46
N PHE A 103 14.15 0.28 13.60
CA PHE A 103 14.41 0.99 14.86
C PHE A 103 15.82 0.65 15.29
N ALA A 104 16.67 1.66 15.27
CA ALA A 104 18.03 1.54 15.78
C ALA A 104 18.05 1.77 17.30
#